data_2bb91807017f4929c8dbd4d430878e1a
#
_entry.id   2bb91807017f4929c8dbd4d430878e1a
#
_cell.length_a   1.000
_cell.length_b   1.000
_cell.length_c   1.000
_cell.angle_alpha   90.00
_cell.angle_beta   90.00
_cell.angle_gamma   90.00
#
_symmetry.space_group_name_H-M   'P 1'
#
loop_
_entity.id
_entity.type
_entity.pdbx_description
1 polymer ?
#
loop_
_entity_poly.entity_id
_entity_poly.type
_entity_poly.pdbx_seq_one_letter_code
_entity_poly.pdbx_strand_id
1 'polypeptide(L)'
;RQMCIRDSLCRWLAEQAEALGVEIFPGFPASEILYNEDGSVKGVITQDMGLDKEGNKKDGYEPGMGLHAKVTVFAEGCRGHLGKQLIKKFDLDNGKDPQQYGIGFKEIWKIDEKNHQEGLVMHTAGWPLDKNTYGGSFVYHAENKEVYLGYVIGLDYKNPHLSPFDEFQRFKTHPAISKMLEGGKRISYGARALIEGGFQSLPKM
;
A
#
# COMPACT_ATOMS: atom_id res chain seq x y z
N ARG A 1 5.27 8.21 14.95
CA ARG A 1 3.95 7.76 15.48
C ARG A 1 2.95 7.37 14.39
N GLN A 2 2.83 8.09 13.27
CA GLN A 2 1.75 7.83 12.29
C GLN A 2 1.79 6.45 11.61
N MET A 3 2.93 5.81 11.47
CA MET A 3 3.01 4.52 10.76
C MET A 3 2.75 3.31 11.65
N CYS A 4 3.13 3.35 12.92
CA CYS A 4 2.73 2.34 13.90
C CYS A 4 1.24 2.44 14.23
N ILE A 5 0.72 3.66 14.28
CA ILE A 5 -0.69 3.95 14.52
C ILE A 5 -1.57 3.30 13.45
N ARG A 6 -1.15 3.25 12.18
CA ARG A 6 -1.98 2.68 11.11
C ARG A 6 -2.34 1.22 11.35
N ASP A 7 -1.37 0.38 11.68
CA ASP A 7 -1.63 -1.06 11.89
C ASP A 7 -2.48 -1.28 13.15
N SER A 8 -2.17 -0.59 14.25
CA SER A 8 -2.96 -0.64 15.47
C SER A 8 -4.32 0.00 15.31
N LEU A 9 -4.39 1.13 14.60
CA LEU A 9 -5.64 1.85 14.32
C LEU A 9 -6.57 1.01 13.45
N CYS A 10 -6.07 0.33 12.41
CA CYS A 10 -6.90 -0.51 11.56
C CYS A 10 -7.50 -1.70 12.33
N ARG A 11 -6.73 -2.33 13.21
CA ARG A 11 -7.24 -3.41 14.07
C ARG A 11 -8.31 -2.90 15.03
N TRP A 12 -8.02 -1.81 15.72
CA TRP A 12 -8.98 -1.20 16.63
C TRP A 12 -10.25 -0.74 15.91
N LEU A 13 -10.14 -0.12 14.72
CA LEU A 13 -11.30 0.26 13.91
C LEU A 13 -12.10 -0.95 13.44
N ALA A 14 -11.46 -2.06 13.11
CA ALA A 14 -12.13 -3.30 12.76
C ALA A 14 -13.00 -3.80 13.93
N GLU A 15 -12.45 -3.86 15.13
CA GLU A 15 -13.19 -4.22 16.34
C GLU A 15 -14.40 -3.29 16.59
N GLN A 16 -14.22 -1.97 16.38
CA GLN A 16 -15.32 -1.01 16.53
C GLN A 16 -16.40 -1.19 15.44
N ALA A 17 -15.98 -1.48 14.21
CA ALA A 17 -16.90 -1.72 13.10
C ALA A 17 -17.72 -3.00 13.35
N GLU A 18 -17.08 -4.08 13.77
CA GLU A 18 -17.75 -5.34 14.12
C GLU A 18 -18.74 -5.14 15.27
N ALA A 19 -18.37 -4.35 16.29
CA ALA A 19 -19.28 -3.99 17.40
C ALA A 19 -20.52 -3.20 16.96
N LEU A 20 -20.42 -2.51 15.81
CA LEU A 20 -21.54 -1.80 15.16
C LEU A 20 -22.30 -2.66 14.15
N GLY A 21 -22.00 -3.94 14.04
CA GLY A 21 -22.67 -4.89 13.15
C GLY A 21 -22.09 -4.95 11.73
N VAL A 22 -20.89 -4.41 11.50
CA VAL A 22 -20.18 -4.59 10.23
C VAL A 22 -19.55 -5.97 10.20
N GLU A 23 -19.79 -6.73 9.14
CA GLU A 23 -19.15 -8.02 8.91
C GLU A 23 -17.83 -7.83 8.16
N ILE A 24 -16.73 -8.38 8.68
CA ILE A 24 -15.41 -8.30 8.09
C ILE A 24 -14.94 -9.70 7.68
N PHE A 25 -14.68 -9.90 6.39
CA PHE A 25 -14.27 -11.17 5.81
C PHE A 25 -12.83 -11.12 5.30
N PRO A 26 -11.82 -11.31 6.14
CA PRO A 26 -10.43 -11.34 5.70
C PRO A 26 -10.17 -12.58 4.82
N GLY A 27 -9.42 -12.38 3.73
CA GLY A 27 -9.07 -13.48 2.83
C GLY A 27 -10.09 -13.80 1.73
N PHE A 28 -11.20 -13.06 1.65
CA PHE A 28 -12.21 -13.20 0.58
C PHE A 28 -12.05 -12.07 -0.46
N PRO A 29 -11.23 -12.26 -1.49
CA PRO A 29 -11.05 -11.24 -2.52
C PRO A 29 -12.30 -11.17 -3.42
N ALA A 30 -12.72 -9.95 -3.77
CA ALA A 30 -13.68 -9.73 -4.83
C ALA A 30 -13.01 -9.96 -6.20
N SER A 31 -13.59 -10.79 -7.05
CA SER A 31 -13.08 -11.15 -8.38
C SER A 31 -13.77 -10.44 -9.52
N GLU A 32 -15.06 -10.19 -9.40
CA GLU A 32 -15.88 -9.60 -10.45
C GLU A 32 -16.86 -8.57 -9.91
N ILE A 33 -17.29 -7.66 -10.78
CA ILE A 33 -18.32 -6.67 -10.49
C ILE A 33 -19.64 -7.15 -11.06
N LEU A 34 -20.67 -7.17 -10.22
CA LEU A 34 -22.05 -7.43 -10.65
C LEU A 34 -22.71 -6.12 -11.08
N TYR A 35 -23.43 -6.19 -12.19
CA TYR A 35 -24.20 -5.07 -12.73
C TYR A 35 -25.68 -5.40 -12.79
N ASN A 36 -26.52 -4.39 -12.64
CA ASN A 36 -27.94 -4.44 -12.97
C ASN A 36 -28.15 -4.35 -14.49
N GLU A 37 -29.37 -4.59 -14.94
CA GLU A 37 -29.75 -4.48 -16.36
C GLU A 37 -29.54 -3.07 -16.94
N ASP A 38 -29.68 -2.05 -16.11
CA ASP A 38 -29.42 -0.64 -16.46
C ASP A 38 -27.91 -0.28 -16.49
N GLY A 39 -27.03 -1.25 -16.19
CA GLY A 39 -25.58 -1.08 -16.16
C GLY A 39 -25.02 -0.50 -14.86
N SER A 40 -25.86 -0.16 -13.89
CA SER A 40 -25.40 0.28 -12.55
C SER A 40 -24.76 -0.86 -11.77
N VAL A 41 -23.88 -0.55 -10.81
CA VAL A 41 -23.23 -1.56 -9.97
C VAL A 41 -24.26 -2.15 -9.00
N LYS A 42 -24.39 -3.48 -9.02
CA LYS A 42 -25.25 -4.26 -8.12
C LYS A 42 -24.49 -4.79 -6.90
N GLY A 43 -23.19 -5.01 -7.04
CA GLY A 43 -22.36 -5.61 -6.02
C GLY A 43 -21.11 -6.26 -6.60
N VAL A 44 -20.58 -7.28 -5.94
CA VAL A 44 -19.38 -8.01 -6.36
C VAL A 44 -19.58 -9.53 -6.22
N ILE A 45 -18.77 -10.31 -6.94
CA ILE A 45 -18.61 -11.75 -6.73
C ILE A 45 -17.27 -11.98 -6.04
N THR A 46 -17.23 -12.79 -5.00
CA THR A 46 -15.97 -13.25 -4.39
C THR A 46 -15.32 -14.31 -5.26
N GLN A 47 -14.00 -14.46 -5.12
CA GLN A 47 -13.27 -15.49 -5.85
C GLN A 47 -13.60 -16.88 -5.29
N ASP A 48 -13.59 -17.90 -6.18
CA ASP A 48 -13.59 -19.30 -5.77
C ASP A 48 -12.38 -19.59 -4.89
N MET A 49 -12.59 -20.27 -3.78
CA MET A 49 -11.53 -20.67 -2.86
C MET A 49 -11.23 -22.16 -3.03
N GLY A 50 -10.00 -22.57 -2.68
CA GLY A 50 -9.60 -23.98 -2.72
C GLY A 50 -9.38 -24.55 -4.14
N LEU A 51 -8.93 -23.73 -5.09
CA LEU A 51 -8.43 -24.18 -6.39
C LEU A 51 -6.93 -24.45 -6.34
N ASP A 52 -6.44 -25.39 -7.16
CA ASP A 52 -5.01 -25.56 -7.43
C ASP A 52 -4.52 -24.59 -8.53
N LYS A 53 -3.26 -24.69 -8.92
CA LYS A 53 -2.66 -23.82 -9.94
C LYS A 53 -3.23 -24.07 -11.34
N GLU A 54 -3.74 -25.25 -11.57
CA GLU A 54 -4.36 -25.72 -12.81
C GLU A 54 -5.88 -25.42 -12.84
N GLY A 55 -6.45 -24.91 -11.74
CA GLY A 55 -7.88 -24.57 -11.62
C GLY A 55 -8.75 -25.74 -11.17
N ASN A 56 -8.18 -26.87 -10.73
CA ASN A 56 -8.96 -28.00 -10.21
C ASN A 56 -9.36 -27.75 -8.75
N LYS A 57 -10.51 -28.28 -8.37
CA LYS A 57 -11.04 -28.21 -7.02
C LYS A 57 -10.22 -29.08 -6.06
N LYS A 58 -9.77 -28.51 -4.95
CA LYS A 58 -9.16 -29.22 -3.83
C LYS A 58 -10.18 -29.57 -2.78
N ASP A 59 -9.75 -30.37 -1.80
CA ASP A 59 -10.52 -30.54 -0.57
C ASP A 59 -10.70 -29.19 0.12
N GLY A 60 -11.96 -28.82 0.41
CA GLY A 60 -12.30 -27.50 0.93
C GLY A 60 -12.55 -26.43 -0.15
N TYR A 61 -12.85 -26.83 -1.39
CA TYR A 61 -13.34 -25.91 -2.40
C TYR A 61 -14.64 -25.24 -1.98
N GLU A 62 -14.66 -23.93 -2.06
CA GLU A 62 -15.84 -23.09 -1.85
C GLU A 62 -16.05 -22.19 -3.08
N PRO A 63 -17.24 -22.22 -3.70
CA PRO A 63 -17.54 -21.34 -4.82
C PRO A 63 -17.64 -19.89 -4.37
N GLY A 64 -17.29 -18.98 -5.27
CA GLY A 64 -17.50 -17.56 -5.06
C GLY A 64 -18.97 -17.21 -4.85
N MET A 65 -19.24 -16.22 -4.03
CA MET A 65 -20.58 -15.76 -3.68
C MET A 65 -20.83 -14.37 -4.26
N GLY A 66 -22.08 -14.14 -4.72
CA GLY A 66 -22.53 -12.80 -5.11
C GLY A 66 -22.94 -12.00 -3.87
N LEU A 67 -22.26 -10.90 -3.62
CA LEU A 67 -22.60 -9.95 -2.56
C LEU A 67 -23.29 -8.74 -3.17
N HIS A 68 -24.57 -8.54 -2.83
CA HIS A 68 -25.38 -7.45 -3.35
C HIS A 68 -25.46 -6.31 -2.32
N ALA A 69 -25.36 -5.07 -2.79
CA ALA A 69 -25.45 -3.90 -1.94
C ALA A 69 -26.13 -2.73 -2.66
N LYS A 70 -26.74 -1.82 -1.90
CA LYS A 70 -27.26 -0.55 -2.43
C LYS A 70 -26.14 0.38 -2.89
N VAL A 71 -25.00 0.32 -2.23
CA VAL A 71 -23.77 1.07 -2.55
C VAL A 71 -22.58 0.14 -2.37
N THR A 72 -21.66 0.14 -3.35
CA THR A 72 -20.41 -0.62 -3.28
C THR A 72 -19.22 0.35 -3.32
N VAL A 73 -18.35 0.28 -2.32
CA VAL A 73 -17.14 1.13 -2.23
C VAL A 73 -15.92 0.30 -2.61
N PHE A 74 -15.20 0.73 -3.64
CA PHE A 74 -13.96 0.09 -4.12
C PHE A 74 -12.75 0.78 -3.51
N ALA A 75 -12.23 0.25 -2.43
CA ALA A 75 -11.09 0.79 -1.68
C ALA A 75 -9.82 -0.06 -1.87
N GLU A 76 -9.54 -0.48 -3.11
CA GLU A 76 -8.49 -1.44 -3.48
C GLU A 76 -7.07 -0.83 -3.55
N GLY A 77 -6.90 0.43 -3.20
CA GLY A 77 -5.62 1.15 -3.31
C GLY A 77 -5.35 1.71 -4.70
N CYS A 78 -4.09 2.02 -4.98
CA CYS A 78 -3.69 2.83 -6.15
C CYS A 78 -3.95 2.16 -7.51
N ARG A 79 -4.02 0.84 -7.57
CA ARG A 79 -4.25 0.06 -8.80
C ARG A 79 -5.10 -1.18 -8.57
N GLY A 80 -6.27 -0.98 -7.97
CA GLY A 80 -7.26 -2.04 -7.78
C GLY A 80 -7.68 -2.67 -9.12
N HIS A 81 -7.84 -3.97 -9.17
CA HIS A 81 -8.17 -4.65 -10.42
C HIS A 81 -9.64 -4.41 -10.85
N LEU A 82 -10.56 -4.29 -9.90
CA LEU A 82 -11.96 -3.93 -10.18
C LEU A 82 -12.12 -2.43 -10.42
N GLY A 83 -11.41 -1.60 -9.66
CA GLY A 83 -11.41 -0.14 -9.85
C GLY A 83 -10.98 0.26 -11.26
N LYS A 84 -10.00 -0.42 -11.86
CA LYS A 84 -9.62 -0.19 -13.26
C LYS A 84 -10.73 -0.51 -14.27
N GLN A 85 -11.53 -1.53 -14.00
CA GLN A 85 -12.66 -1.89 -14.83
C GLN A 85 -13.75 -0.83 -14.77
N LEU A 86 -14.04 -0.31 -13.56
CA LEU A 86 -15.01 0.77 -13.35
C LEU A 86 -14.56 2.06 -14.03
N ILE A 87 -13.30 2.48 -13.85
CA ILE A 87 -12.76 3.67 -14.49
C ILE A 87 -12.97 3.59 -16.00
N LYS A 88 -12.63 2.46 -16.62
CA LYS A 88 -12.79 2.26 -18.05
C LYS A 88 -14.26 2.19 -18.48
N LYS A 89 -15.10 1.49 -17.72
CA LYS A 89 -16.52 1.29 -18.07
C LYS A 89 -17.34 2.57 -18.03
N PHE A 90 -17.08 3.40 -17.03
CA PHE A 90 -17.82 4.64 -16.76
C PHE A 90 -17.05 5.90 -17.18
N ASP A 91 -15.89 5.75 -17.86
CA ASP A 91 -15.07 6.87 -18.32
C ASP A 91 -14.73 7.87 -17.19
N LEU A 92 -14.38 7.33 -16.01
CA LEU A 92 -14.22 8.13 -14.79
C LEU A 92 -12.97 9.02 -14.79
N ASP A 93 -12.00 8.74 -15.64
CA ASP A 93 -10.76 9.52 -15.81
C ASP A 93 -10.86 10.55 -16.96
N ASN A 94 -12.01 10.65 -17.63
CA ASN A 94 -12.23 11.63 -18.67
C ASN A 94 -12.09 13.07 -18.14
N GLY A 95 -11.19 13.83 -18.75
CA GLY A 95 -10.88 15.21 -18.35
C GLY A 95 -10.09 15.32 -17.05
N LYS A 96 -9.44 14.24 -16.63
CA LYS A 96 -8.49 14.21 -15.51
C LYS A 96 -7.06 14.20 -16.02
N ASP A 97 -6.14 14.72 -15.20
CA ASP A 97 -4.72 14.60 -15.47
C ASP A 97 -4.27 13.13 -15.35
N PRO A 98 -3.24 12.69 -16.09
CA PRO A 98 -2.67 11.38 -15.93
C PRO A 98 -2.25 11.12 -14.49
N GLN A 99 -2.56 9.92 -13.97
CA GLN A 99 -2.16 9.53 -12.63
C GLN A 99 -0.66 9.32 -12.54
N GLN A 100 -0.05 9.86 -11.50
CA GLN A 100 1.36 9.65 -11.16
C GLN A 100 1.46 8.68 -9.99
N TYR A 101 2.49 7.84 -10.05
CA TYR A 101 2.71 6.80 -9.05
C TYR A 101 4.12 6.89 -8.46
N GLY A 102 4.22 6.56 -7.21
CA GLY A 102 5.48 6.28 -6.54
C GLY A 102 5.55 4.85 -6.04
N ILE A 103 6.75 4.40 -5.71
CA ILE A 103 6.95 3.18 -4.93
C ILE A 103 7.59 3.52 -3.61
N GLY A 104 6.97 3.06 -2.52
CA GLY A 104 7.50 3.21 -1.18
C GLY A 104 8.00 1.86 -0.65
N PHE A 105 9.24 1.85 -0.17
CA PHE A 105 9.82 0.77 0.60
C PHE A 105 9.78 1.13 2.07
N LYS A 106 9.57 0.15 2.92
CA LYS A 106 9.59 0.31 4.37
C LYS A 106 10.28 -0.86 5.02
N GLU A 107 11.13 -0.57 5.98
CA GLU A 107 11.72 -1.54 6.89
C GLU A 107 11.47 -1.14 8.34
N ILE A 108 11.35 -2.11 9.22
CA ILE A 108 11.34 -1.93 10.66
C ILE A 108 12.60 -2.58 11.20
N TRP A 109 13.36 -1.79 11.93
CA TRP A 109 14.61 -2.21 12.55
C TRP A 109 14.51 -2.11 14.06
N LYS A 110 15.01 -3.11 14.75
CA LYS A 110 15.29 -3.03 16.18
C LYS A 110 16.77 -2.68 16.35
N ILE A 111 17.05 -1.55 17.00
CA ILE A 111 18.41 -1.01 17.11
C ILE A 111 18.88 -0.96 18.57
N ASP A 112 20.18 -0.74 18.76
CA ASP A 112 20.74 -0.55 20.08
C ASP A 112 20.18 0.71 20.74
N GLU A 113 19.97 0.65 22.06
CA GLU A 113 19.46 1.76 22.86
C GLU A 113 20.31 3.03 22.74
N LYS A 114 21.63 2.89 22.68
CA LYS A 114 22.57 4.01 22.51
C LYS A 114 22.36 4.81 21.21
N ASN A 115 21.77 4.19 20.20
CA ASN A 115 21.48 4.78 18.90
C ASN A 115 20.01 5.17 18.75
N HIS A 116 19.17 4.86 19.75
CA HIS A 116 17.74 5.10 19.70
C HIS A 116 17.38 6.41 20.41
N GLN A 117 16.50 7.18 19.80
CA GLN A 117 15.93 8.39 20.38
C GLN A 117 14.41 8.39 20.13
N GLU A 118 13.66 7.85 21.08
CA GLU A 118 12.19 7.74 20.96
C GLU A 118 11.56 9.10 20.63
N GLY A 119 10.66 9.09 19.65
CA GLY A 119 9.97 10.29 19.16
C GLY A 119 10.75 11.10 18.10
N LEU A 120 11.99 10.72 17.78
CA LEU A 120 12.71 11.36 16.68
C LEU A 120 12.01 11.06 15.34
N VAL A 121 11.73 12.13 14.59
CA VAL A 121 11.17 12.10 13.24
C VAL A 121 12.13 12.84 12.32
N MET A 122 12.60 12.15 11.27
CA MET A 122 13.49 12.71 10.27
C MET A 122 12.91 12.45 8.88
N HIS A 123 12.91 13.47 8.04
CA HIS A 123 12.64 13.38 6.61
C HIS A 123 13.87 13.83 5.83
N THR A 124 14.14 13.14 4.73
CA THR A 124 15.24 13.52 3.83
C THR A 124 14.76 13.60 2.39
N ALA A 125 15.49 14.37 1.58
CA ALA A 125 15.28 14.47 0.14
C ALA A 125 16.64 14.41 -0.56
N GLY A 126 16.65 14.09 -1.85
CA GLY A 126 17.86 14.05 -2.68
C GLY A 126 18.62 12.73 -2.56
N TRP A 127 19.88 12.78 -2.17
CA TRP A 127 20.74 11.60 -2.16
C TRP A 127 20.08 10.34 -1.54
N PRO A 128 20.22 9.15 -2.16
CA PRO A 128 21.04 8.78 -3.33
C PRO A 128 20.44 9.14 -4.70
N LEU A 129 19.23 9.68 -4.75
CA LEU A 129 18.62 10.12 -6.01
C LEU A 129 19.31 11.38 -6.56
N ASP A 130 19.31 11.50 -7.86
CA ASP A 130 19.73 12.72 -8.54
C ASP A 130 18.66 13.82 -8.44
N LYS A 131 19.01 15.03 -8.89
CA LYS A 131 18.13 16.19 -8.82
C LYS A 131 16.88 16.10 -9.72
N ASN A 132 16.83 15.15 -10.64
CA ASN A 132 15.74 14.99 -11.61
C ASN A 132 14.79 13.84 -11.23
N THR A 133 15.11 13.10 -10.17
CA THR A 133 14.32 11.97 -9.68
C THR A 133 13.63 12.38 -8.39
N TYR A 134 12.30 12.43 -8.42
CA TYR A 134 11.49 12.74 -7.24
C TYR A 134 11.55 11.60 -6.22
N GLY A 135 11.75 11.95 -4.95
CA GLY A 135 11.75 10.97 -3.88
C GLY A 135 12.40 11.47 -2.61
N GLY A 136 12.43 10.61 -1.61
CA GLY A 136 12.98 10.91 -0.31
C GLY A 136 12.74 9.82 0.70
N SER A 137 13.17 10.04 1.93
CA SER A 137 13.04 9.08 3.01
C SER A 137 12.33 9.65 4.24
N PHE A 138 11.89 8.73 5.07
CA PHE A 138 11.50 9.00 6.44
C PHE A 138 12.18 8.02 7.39
N VAL A 139 12.49 8.51 8.59
CA VAL A 139 13.04 7.72 9.69
C VAL A 139 12.28 8.11 10.95
N TYR A 140 11.65 7.15 11.61
CA TYR A 140 10.89 7.37 12.82
C TYR A 140 11.36 6.43 13.92
N HIS A 141 11.81 6.97 15.02
CA HIS A 141 12.14 6.21 16.22
C HIS A 141 10.88 6.04 17.07
N ALA A 142 10.34 4.83 17.04
CA ALA A 142 9.14 4.44 17.78
C ALA A 142 9.48 3.85 19.14
N GLU A 143 8.50 3.35 19.85
CA GLU A 143 8.66 2.62 21.11
C GLU A 143 9.49 1.34 20.92
N ASN A 144 9.96 0.74 22.02
CA ASN A 144 10.65 -0.55 22.03
C ASN A 144 11.94 -0.64 21.21
N LYS A 145 12.65 0.48 21.04
CA LYS A 145 13.91 0.57 20.25
C LYS A 145 13.68 0.23 18.77
N GLU A 146 12.49 0.45 18.27
CA GLU A 146 12.15 0.25 16.87
C GLU A 146 12.37 1.53 16.06
N VAL A 147 12.93 1.36 14.88
CA VAL A 147 13.07 2.42 13.88
C VAL A 147 12.35 2.02 12.61
N TYR A 148 11.45 2.86 12.18
CA TYR A 148 10.72 2.75 10.93
C TYR A 148 11.44 3.55 9.87
N LEU A 149 12.04 2.85 8.94
CA LEU A 149 12.83 3.41 7.86
C LEU A 149 12.07 3.22 6.55
N GLY A 150 11.84 4.29 5.80
CA GLY A 150 11.19 4.21 4.51
C GLY A 150 11.83 5.10 3.46
N TYR A 151 11.65 4.70 2.21
CA TYR A 151 12.15 5.39 1.05
C TYR A 151 11.10 5.35 -0.06
N VAL A 152 10.80 6.52 -0.62
CA VAL A 152 9.80 6.68 -1.68
C VAL A 152 10.47 7.24 -2.92
N ILE A 153 10.15 6.68 -4.07
CA ILE A 153 10.65 7.12 -5.37
C ILE A 153 9.48 7.24 -6.33
N GLY A 154 9.34 8.39 -6.99
CA GLY A 154 8.42 8.59 -8.10
C GLY A 154 8.77 7.66 -9.26
N LEU A 155 7.75 7.02 -9.85
CA LEU A 155 7.96 6.03 -10.93
C LEU A 155 8.09 6.66 -12.33
N ASP A 156 8.17 7.98 -12.40
CA ASP A 156 8.42 8.76 -13.63
C ASP A 156 9.91 9.04 -13.88
N TYR A 157 10.81 8.37 -13.14
CA TYR A 157 12.25 8.55 -13.31
C TYR A 157 12.72 8.21 -14.73
N LYS A 158 13.68 8.99 -15.23
CA LYS A 158 14.15 8.91 -16.63
C LYS A 158 15.27 7.89 -16.85
N ASN A 159 15.98 7.53 -15.79
CA ASN A 159 17.11 6.59 -15.88
C ASN A 159 16.58 5.14 -15.90
N PRO A 160 16.63 4.41 -17.03
CA PRO A 160 16.12 3.05 -17.12
C PRO A 160 16.90 2.03 -16.27
N HIS A 161 18.10 2.39 -15.81
CA HIS A 161 18.95 1.55 -14.96
C HIS A 161 18.76 1.84 -13.45
N LEU A 162 17.91 2.79 -13.08
CA LEU A 162 17.60 3.05 -11.70
C LEU A 162 16.76 1.89 -11.13
N SER A 163 17.26 1.29 -10.05
CA SER A 163 16.51 0.32 -9.26
C SER A 163 16.04 0.98 -7.97
N PRO A 164 14.75 1.22 -7.79
CA PRO A 164 14.23 1.82 -6.56
C PRO A 164 14.63 1.07 -5.28
N PHE A 165 14.70 -0.25 -5.34
CA PHE A 165 15.15 -1.06 -4.22
C PHE A 165 16.64 -0.81 -3.90
N ASP A 166 17.50 -0.76 -4.91
CA ASP A 166 18.94 -0.55 -4.71
C ASP A 166 19.23 0.87 -4.20
N GLU A 167 18.46 1.86 -4.65
CA GLU A 167 18.55 3.22 -4.10
C GLU A 167 18.18 3.26 -2.61
N PHE A 168 17.19 2.49 -2.19
CA PHE A 168 16.88 2.34 -0.76
C PHE A 168 18.03 1.65 0.00
N GLN A 169 18.70 0.63 -0.60
CA GLN A 169 19.88 0.03 0.03
C GLN A 169 21.03 1.04 0.12
N ARG A 170 21.28 1.82 -0.94
CA ARG A 170 22.29 2.89 -0.94
C ARG A 170 21.98 3.95 0.12
N PHE A 171 20.73 4.37 0.27
CA PHE A 171 20.34 5.31 1.32
C PHE A 171 20.78 4.85 2.71
N LYS A 172 20.68 3.57 3.01
CA LYS A 172 21.12 3.02 4.31
C LYS A 172 22.64 3.07 4.51
N THR A 173 23.42 3.24 3.45
CA THR A 173 24.90 3.40 3.56
C THR A 173 25.32 4.82 3.91
N HIS A 174 24.42 5.80 3.91
CA HIS A 174 24.75 7.15 4.35
C HIS A 174 25.26 7.15 5.80
N PRO A 175 26.36 7.84 6.12
CA PRO A 175 27.00 7.76 7.45
C PRO A 175 26.06 8.01 8.64
N ALA A 176 25.11 8.95 8.49
CA ALA A 176 24.13 9.23 9.55
C ALA A 176 23.12 8.09 9.74
N ILE A 177 22.77 7.36 8.67
CA ILE A 177 21.81 6.26 8.72
C ILE A 177 22.51 4.97 9.12
N SER A 178 23.64 4.64 8.51
CA SER A 178 24.38 3.41 8.80
C SER A 178 24.83 3.34 10.26
N LYS A 179 25.31 4.46 10.83
CA LYS A 179 25.68 4.53 12.23
C LYS A 179 24.49 4.29 13.17
N MET A 180 23.32 4.80 12.84
CA MET A 180 22.10 4.58 13.62
C MET A 180 21.68 3.11 13.59
N LEU A 181 21.84 2.44 12.44
CA LEU A 181 21.45 1.03 12.23
C LEU A 181 22.54 0.03 12.68
N GLU A 182 23.71 0.49 13.08
CA GLU A 182 24.83 -0.36 13.49
C GLU A 182 24.44 -1.27 14.67
N GLY A 183 24.68 -2.58 14.53
CA GLY A 183 24.27 -3.59 15.50
C GLY A 183 22.78 -3.91 15.48
N GLY A 184 21.98 -3.19 14.70
CA GLY A 184 20.54 -3.40 14.60
C GLY A 184 20.17 -4.61 13.77
N LYS A 185 18.91 -5.08 13.96
CA LYS A 185 18.32 -6.19 13.20
C LYS A 185 17.05 -5.72 12.51
N ARG A 186 16.95 -5.95 11.20
CA ARG A 186 15.69 -5.76 10.47
C ARG A 186 14.69 -6.85 10.89
N ILE A 187 13.52 -6.45 11.36
CA ILE A 187 12.47 -7.34 11.86
C ILE A 187 11.27 -7.44 10.92
N SER A 188 11.08 -6.43 10.04
CA SER A 188 10.01 -6.45 9.04
C SER A 188 10.39 -5.61 7.82
N TYR A 189 9.76 -5.89 6.69
CA TYR A 189 9.94 -5.12 5.46
C TYR A 189 8.74 -5.25 4.54
N GLY A 190 8.59 -4.30 3.63
CA GLY A 190 7.56 -4.33 2.60
C GLY A 190 7.74 -3.20 1.59
N ALA A 191 7.04 -3.32 0.46
CA ALA A 191 6.95 -2.28 -0.55
C ALA A 191 5.52 -2.15 -1.04
N ARG A 192 5.14 -0.92 -1.41
CA ARG A 192 3.81 -0.65 -1.95
C ARG A 192 3.89 0.50 -2.95
N ALA A 193 3.17 0.37 -4.06
CA ALA A 193 2.90 1.50 -4.93
C ALA A 193 1.90 2.45 -4.24
N LEU A 194 2.03 3.73 -4.53
CA LEU A 194 1.16 4.78 -4.03
C LEU A 194 0.86 5.81 -5.13
N ILE A 195 -0.22 6.55 -4.95
CA ILE A 195 -0.65 7.62 -5.85
C ILE A 195 0.01 8.92 -5.42
N GLU A 196 0.58 9.65 -6.37
CA GLU A 196 1.22 10.96 -6.16
C GLU A 196 0.57 12.08 -6.98
N GLY A 197 -0.38 11.78 -7.88
CA GLY A 197 -0.95 12.69 -8.85
C GLY A 197 -1.85 13.81 -8.30
N GLY A 198 -2.26 13.76 -7.04
CA GLY A 198 -3.11 14.77 -6.42
C GLY A 198 -4.57 14.76 -6.91
N PHE A 199 -5.33 15.78 -6.50
CA PHE A 199 -6.78 15.88 -6.73
C PHE A 199 -7.17 15.91 -8.23
N GLN A 200 -6.36 16.56 -9.06
CA GLN A 200 -6.60 16.70 -10.50
C GLN A 200 -6.55 15.35 -11.24
N SER A 201 -5.89 14.34 -10.68
CA SER A 201 -5.74 13.00 -11.25
C SER A 201 -6.71 11.97 -10.64
N LEU A 202 -7.53 12.36 -9.67
CA LEU A 202 -8.51 11.45 -9.07
C LEU A 202 -9.64 11.17 -10.05
N PRO A 203 -10.06 9.92 -10.26
CA PRO A 203 -11.24 9.57 -11.03
C PRO A 203 -12.49 10.27 -10.48
N LYS A 204 -13.48 10.47 -11.34
CA LYS A 204 -14.81 10.93 -10.94
C LYS A 204 -15.48 9.86 -10.07
N MET A 205 -16.32 10.30 -9.14
CA MET A 205 -17.19 9.42 -8.34
C MET A 205 -18.59 9.41 -8.94
#